data_df215f3f5cf50d1f64e0c1c6c0b4def9
#
_entry.id   df215f3f5cf50d1f64e0c1c6c0b4def9
#
_cell.length_a   1.000
_cell.length_b   1.000
_cell.length_c   1.000
_cell.angle_alpha   90.00
_cell.angle_beta   90.00
_cell.angle_gamma   90.00
#
_symmetry.space_group_name_H-M   'P 1'
#
loop_
_entity.id
_entity.type
_entity.pdbx_description
1 polymer ?
#
loop_
_entity_poly.entity_id
_entity_poly.type
_entity_poly.pdbx_seq_one_letter_code
_entity_poly.pdbx_strand_id
1 'polypeptide(L)'
;MIDPAEYRDRFPILETCTYLINHSLAAMPAAAEDNLREYARMWRERGIRAWGEGWWEMPVSVGDQLGRILGAPAGSIVMHQNVTVAEAIVLSCFAQGGTRNRIVYEEANFPSVRYLYQAQPGLEVVAVPDDAAIADAIDERTLLVPISHVLFKNGEIQDVEPIVRRAREAGAYVVLDCYQSAGVVPFSLTELGVDFAVGGSVKWLCGGPGAGWLYVRPDVAERLEPTLVGWQAHARPFAFEPELEYAAGARRFLTGTPNVPALYAATAGYDVIEEVGVPAIRERSLAHTQLMIGLCDEAGLEVVSPREPERRGGTVTVSTPDHAACHAELGERGIVCDFRPDPLGGIRLGPHFFNTEDEVRHAVSELADIVATGAYERRQGAAARF
;
A
#
# COMPACT_ATOMS: atom_id res chain seq x y z
N MET A 1 15.54 4.46 -19.48
CA MET A 1 15.23 5.07 -18.13
C MET A 1 14.31 6.27 -18.36
N ILE A 2 13.27 6.45 -17.54
CA ILE A 2 12.31 7.56 -17.60
C ILE A 2 13.04 8.89 -17.39
N ASP A 3 12.71 9.93 -18.16
CA ASP A 3 13.11 11.30 -17.86
C ASP A 3 12.07 11.93 -16.90
N PRO A 4 12.42 12.30 -15.66
CA PRO A 4 11.50 12.94 -14.72
C PRO A 4 10.86 14.22 -15.28
N ALA A 5 11.55 14.95 -16.14
CA ALA A 5 11.06 16.21 -16.72
C ALA A 5 9.76 16.03 -17.53
N GLU A 6 9.53 14.84 -18.11
CA GLU A 6 8.32 14.55 -18.88
C GLU A 6 7.05 14.49 -18.03
N TYR A 7 7.19 14.23 -16.71
CA TYR A 7 6.07 13.98 -15.81
C TYR A 7 5.97 14.96 -14.67
N ARG A 8 7.05 15.66 -14.32
CA ARG A 8 7.18 16.48 -13.12
C ARG A 8 6.12 17.56 -13.00
N ASP A 9 5.79 18.22 -14.10
CA ASP A 9 4.79 19.30 -14.16
C ASP A 9 3.37 18.81 -13.85
N ARG A 10 3.15 17.49 -13.86
CA ARG A 10 1.87 16.88 -13.46
C ARG A 10 1.70 16.80 -11.95
N PHE A 11 2.74 17.10 -11.16
CA PHE A 11 2.76 16.99 -9.70
C PHE A 11 3.14 18.33 -9.05
N PRO A 12 2.19 19.26 -8.85
CA PRO A 12 2.48 20.66 -8.48
C PRO A 12 3.29 20.85 -7.20
N ILE A 13 3.19 19.94 -6.22
CA ILE A 13 3.95 20.03 -4.97
C ILE A 13 5.46 20.03 -5.19
N LEU A 14 5.95 19.45 -6.28
CA LEU A 14 7.36 19.34 -6.61
C LEU A 14 8.00 20.70 -6.97
N GLU A 15 7.19 21.73 -7.22
CA GLU A 15 7.66 23.10 -7.42
C GLU A 15 8.00 23.81 -6.10
N THR A 16 7.50 23.29 -4.98
CA THR A 16 7.54 23.99 -3.68
C THR A 16 8.51 23.36 -2.68
N CYS A 17 8.89 22.09 -2.85
CA CYS A 17 9.74 21.36 -1.90
C CYS A 17 10.40 20.13 -2.55
N THR A 18 11.42 19.61 -1.88
CA THR A 18 11.98 18.29 -2.20
C THR A 18 11.10 17.21 -1.56
N TYR A 19 10.21 16.61 -2.36
CA TYR A 19 9.17 15.69 -1.89
C TYR A 19 9.60 14.23 -1.99
N LEU A 20 9.99 13.61 -0.87
CA LEU A 20 10.53 12.25 -0.81
C LEU A 20 9.76 11.34 0.16
N ILE A 21 8.42 11.55 0.26
CA ILE A 21 7.55 10.81 1.18
C ILE A 21 6.49 9.94 0.46
N ASN A 22 6.74 9.54 -0.78
CA ASN A 22 5.76 8.80 -1.60
C ASN A 22 5.35 7.44 -0.99
N HIS A 23 6.18 6.88 -0.12
CA HIS A 23 5.89 5.69 0.68
C HIS A 23 4.88 5.90 1.82
N SER A 24 4.44 7.14 2.06
CA SER A 24 3.45 7.50 3.10
C SER A 24 2.22 8.18 2.48
N LEU A 25 2.42 9.30 1.80
CA LEU A 25 1.45 9.97 0.94
C LEU A 25 2.19 10.40 -0.33
N ALA A 26 1.81 9.88 -1.49
CA ALA A 26 2.43 10.31 -2.74
C ALA A 26 2.03 11.73 -3.14
N ALA A 27 2.84 12.36 -4.00
CA ALA A 27 2.48 13.61 -4.63
C ALA A 27 1.16 13.46 -5.41
N MET A 28 0.27 14.44 -5.30
CA MET A 28 -1.01 14.45 -5.99
C MET A 28 -0.83 14.80 -7.46
N PRO A 29 -1.32 13.97 -8.40
CA PRO A 29 -1.41 14.39 -9.80
C PRO A 29 -2.41 15.54 -9.97
N ALA A 30 -2.08 16.56 -10.76
CA ALA A 30 -2.98 17.69 -11.02
C ALA A 30 -4.36 17.25 -11.56
N ALA A 31 -4.38 16.20 -12.39
CA ALA A 31 -5.61 15.61 -12.92
C ALA A 31 -6.59 15.11 -11.84
N ALA A 32 -6.10 14.81 -10.61
CA ALA A 32 -6.98 14.42 -9.52
C ALA A 32 -7.97 15.54 -9.12
N GLU A 33 -7.57 16.80 -9.24
CA GLU A 33 -8.46 17.94 -8.98
C GLU A 33 -9.57 18.02 -10.04
N ASP A 34 -9.25 17.80 -11.31
CA ASP A 34 -10.24 17.80 -12.39
C ASP A 34 -11.23 16.64 -12.25
N ASN A 35 -10.75 15.45 -11.89
CA ASN A 35 -11.61 14.30 -11.61
C ASN A 35 -12.57 14.57 -10.42
N LEU A 36 -12.09 15.23 -9.37
CA LEU A 36 -12.95 15.63 -8.24
C LEU A 36 -13.97 16.72 -8.63
N ARG A 37 -13.61 17.63 -9.53
CA ARG A 37 -14.58 18.59 -10.12
C ARG A 37 -15.64 17.88 -10.94
N GLU A 38 -15.24 16.86 -11.72
CA GLU A 38 -16.19 16.04 -12.50
C GLU A 38 -17.15 15.27 -11.58
N TYR A 39 -16.64 14.66 -10.49
CA TYR A 39 -17.51 14.06 -9.46
C TYR A 39 -18.55 15.06 -8.95
N ALA A 40 -18.11 16.27 -8.57
CA ALA A 40 -19.00 17.32 -8.07
C ALA A 40 -20.01 17.77 -9.14
N ARG A 41 -19.60 17.86 -10.43
CA ARG A 41 -20.46 18.17 -11.56
C ARG A 41 -21.53 17.09 -11.76
N MET A 42 -21.13 15.81 -11.76
CA MET A 42 -22.05 14.68 -11.90
C MET A 42 -23.11 14.68 -10.79
N TRP A 43 -22.67 14.89 -9.55
CA TRP A 43 -23.63 14.98 -8.43
C TRP A 43 -24.59 16.17 -8.60
N ARG A 44 -24.07 17.36 -8.88
CA ARG A 44 -24.87 18.58 -9.05
C ARG A 44 -25.90 18.49 -10.18
N GLU A 45 -25.51 17.92 -11.33
CA GLU A 45 -26.32 17.96 -12.56
C GLU A 45 -27.13 16.68 -12.80
N ARG A 46 -26.64 15.54 -12.34
CA ARG A 46 -27.27 14.23 -12.56
C ARG A 46 -27.99 13.71 -11.32
N GLY A 47 -27.55 14.06 -10.11
CA GLY A 47 -28.14 13.61 -8.86
C GLY A 47 -28.21 12.07 -8.81
N ILE A 48 -29.39 11.52 -8.52
CA ILE A 48 -29.60 10.07 -8.41
C ILE A 48 -29.27 9.29 -9.69
N ARG A 49 -29.31 9.92 -10.88
CA ARG A 49 -28.99 9.25 -12.15
C ARG A 49 -27.53 8.85 -12.26
N ALA A 50 -26.63 9.54 -11.53
CA ALA A 50 -25.21 9.24 -11.53
C ALA A 50 -24.91 7.78 -11.13
N TRP A 51 -25.77 7.17 -10.30
CA TRP A 51 -25.65 5.75 -9.96
C TRP A 51 -25.71 4.86 -11.20
N GLY A 52 -26.73 5.04 -12.04
CA GLY A 52 -26.86 4.27 -13.28
C GLY A 52 -25.89 4.71 -14.39
N GLU A 53 -25.29 5.88 -14.29
CA GLU A 53 -24.36 6.46 -15.26
C GLU A 53 -22.89 6.17 -14.93
N GLY A 54 -22.62 5.23 -14.01
CA GLY A 54 -21.28 4.72 -13.73
C GLY A 54 -20.91 4.54 -12.26
N TRP A 55 -21.43 5.34 -11.33
CA TRP A 55 -21.02 5.29 -9.93
C TRP A 55 -21.23 3.91 -9.29
N TRP A 56 -22.27 3.19 -9.70
CA TRP A 56 -22.55 1.86 -9.18
C TRP A 56 -21.46 0.85 -9.53
N GLU A 57 -20.88 0.98 -10.71
CA GLU A 57 -19.86 0.06 -11.20
C GLU A 57 -18.43 0.47 -10.79
N MET A 58 -18.23 1.69 -10.30
CA MET A 58 -16.89 2.18 -9.97
C MET A 58 -16.10 1.27 -9.03
N PRO A 59 -16.68 0.64 -7.99
CA PRO A 59 -15.90 -0.26 -7.13
C PRO A 59 -15.27 -1.43 -7.87
N VAL A 60 -15.84 -1.84 -9.00
CA VAL A 60 -15.30 -2.91 -9.86
C VAL A 60 -14.49 -2.34 -11.01
N SER A 61 -15.00 -1.33 -11.73
CA SER A 61 -14.31 -0.79 -12.92
C SER A 61 -12.97 -0.12 -12.56
N VAL A 62 -12.87 0.56 -11.42
CA VAL A 62 -11.60 1.09 -10.89
C VAL A 62 -10.72 -0.04 -10.36
N GLY A 63 -11.32 -1.09 -9.79
CA GLY A 63 -10.61 -2.33 -9.44
C GLY A 63 -10.02 -3.04 -10.66
N ASP A 64 -10.74 -3.06 -11.78
CA ASP A 64 -10.24 -3.64 -13.04
C ASP A 64 -9.09 -2.82 -13.63
N GLN A 65 -9.13 -1.49 -13.52
CA GLN A 65 -8.01 -0.64 -13.87
C GLN A 65 -6.78 -0.99 -13.04
N LEU A 66 -6.93 -1.07 -11.73
CA LEU A 66 -5.85 -1.48 -10.84
C LEU A 66 -5.37 -2.91 -11.14
N GLY A 67 -6.28 -3.81 -11.54
CA GLY A 67 -5.96 -5.18 -11.94
C GLY A 67 -4.97 -5.25 -13.10
N ARG A 68 -5.05 -4.33 -14.07
CA ARG A 68 -4.06 -4.24 -15.17
C ARG A 68 -2.67 -3.88 -14.66
N ILE A 69 -2.59 -3.00 -13.65
CA ILE A 69 -1.31 -2.62 -13.01
C ILE A 69 -0.72 -3.79 -12.21
N LEU A 70 -1.56 -4.58 -11.53
CA LEU A 70 -1.14 -5.61 -10.57
C LEU A 70 -1.18 -7.05 -11.12
N GLY A 71 -1.44 -7.23 -12.41
CA GLY A 71 -1.51 -8.56 -13.03
C GLY A 71 -2.63 -9.43 -12.48
N ALA A 72 -3.81 -8.86 -12.25
CA ALA A 72 -5.01 -9.56 -11.78
C ALA A 72 -6.09 -9.65 -12.85
N PRO A 73 -6.90 -10.73 -12.89
CA PRO A 73 -8.02 -10.85 -13.81
C PRO A 73 -9.09 -9.78 -13.56
N ALA A 74 -9.80 -9.39 -14.61
CA ALA A 74 -10.96 -8.50 -14.47
C ALA A 74 -12.01 -9.10 -13.52
N GLY A 75 -12.65 -8.25 -12.72
CA GLY A 75 -13.65 -8.65 -11.73
C GLY A 75 -13.08 -9.31 -10.47
N SER A 76 -11.74 -9.39 -10.31
CA SER A 76 -11.10 -9.98 -9.12
C SER A 76 -10.65 -8.95 -8.07
N ILE A 77 -10.64 -7.65 -8.41
CA ILE A 77 -10.36 -6.57 -7.46
C ILE A 77 -11.63 -5.73 -7.25
N VAL A 78 -11.92 -5.44 -6.00
CA VAL A 78 -13.00 -4.53 -5.59
C VAL A 78 -12.46 -3.44 -4.68
N MET A 79 -13.00 -2.22 -4.86
CA MET A 79 -12.55 -1.05 -4.13
C MET A 79 -13.25 -0.91 -2.77
N HIS A 80 -12.48 -0.54 -1.76
CA HIS A 80 -12.91 -0.30 -0.38
C HIS A 80 -12.32 1.01 0.15
N GLN A 81 -12.58 1.33 1.43
CA GLN A 81 -12.07 2.56 2.03
C GLN A 81 -10.60 2.46 2.44
N ASN A 82 -10.16 1.31 2.97
CA ASN A 82 -8.81 1.07 3.47
C ASN A 82 -8.55 -0.41 3.72
N VAL A 83 -7.29 -0.76 4.02
CA VAL A 83 -6.84 -2.13 4.31
C VAL A 83 -7.56 -2.76 5.48
N THR A 84 -7.77 -2.03 6.59
CA THR A 84 -8.46 -2.58 7.76
C THR A 84 -9.86 -3.11 7.42
N VAL A 85 -10.62 -2.36 6.60
CA VAL A 85 -11.95 -2.80 6.13
C VAL A 85 -11.81 -4.01 5.21
N ALA A 86 -10.86 -4.00 4.28
CA ALA A 86 -10.65 -5.10 3.34
C ALA A 86 -10.29 -6.41 4.08
N GLU A 87 -9.36 -6.36 5.02
CA GLU A 87 -8.98 -7.53 5.83
C GLU A 87 -10.10 -7.99 6.78
N ALA A 88 -10.87 -7.06 7.35
CA ALA A 88 -12.04 -7.42 8.16
C ALA A 88 -13.10 -8.17 7.34
N ILE A 89 -13.29 -7.80 6.06
CA ILE A 89 -14.16 -8.52 5.15
C ILE A 89 -13.62 -9.94 4.89
N VAL A 90 -12.32 -10.08 4.61
CA VAL A 90 -11.68 -11.40 4.46
C VAL A 90 -11.89 -12.24 5.71
N LEU A 91 -11.58 -11.69 6.88
CA LEU A 91 -11.75 -12.40 8.15
C LEU A 91 -13.19 -12.83 8.39
N SER A 92 -14.15 -12.04 7.95
CA SER A 92 -15.58 -12.33 8.10
C SER A 92 -16.09 -13.55 7.33
N CYS A 93 -15.28 -14.08 6.39
CA CYS A 93 -15.56 -15.34 5.69
C CYS A 93 -15.40 -16.57 6.59
N PHE A 94 -14.77 -16.43 7.76
CA PHE A 94 -14.39 -17.55 8.60
C PHE A 94 -15.11 -17.51 9.94
N ALA A 95 -15.64 -18.66 10.34
CA ALA A 95 -16.29 -18.79 11.65
C ALA A 95 -15.25 -18.64 12.77
N GLN A 96 -15.50 -17.74 13.70
CA GLN A 96 -14.68 -17.61 14.90
C GLN A 96 -14.91 -18.82 15.83
N GLY A 97 -13.81 -19.33 16.42
CA GLY A 97 -13.88 -20.45 17.35
C GLY A 97 -13.82 -21.84 16.70
N GLY A 98 -13.49 -21.93 15.41
CA GLY A 98 -13.19 -23.19 14.73
C GLY A 98 -11.85 -23.81 15.18
N THR A 99 -11.55 -25.02 14.70
CA THR A 99 -10.26 -25.71 14.94
C THR A 99 -9.08 -24.96 14.29
N ARG A 100 -9.33 -24.22 13.20
CA ARG A 100 -8.39 -23.30 12.57
C ARG A 100 -8.66 -21.90 13.10
N ASN A 101 -7.80 -21.43 13.98
CA ASN A 101 -7.93 -20.12 14.63
C ASN A 101 -6.61 -19.38 14.80
N ARG A 102 -5.53 -19.88 14.17
CA ARG A 102 -4.21 -19.26 14.25
C ARG A 102 -3.99 -18.30 13.10
N ILE A 103 -3.47 -17.11 13.43
CA ILE A 103 -3.03 -16.07 12.50
C ILE A 103 -1.51 -15.97 12.65
N VAL A 104 -0.77 -16.04 11.51
CA VAL A 104 0.70 -15.95 11.49
C VAL A 104 1.10 -14.76 10.67
N TYR A 105 1.93 -13.86 11.21
CA TYR A 105 2.47 -12.70 10.50
C TYR A 105 3.85 -12.28 11.04
N GLU A 106 4.57 -11.44 10.31
CA GLU A 106 5.85 -10.86 10.74
C GLU A 106 5.67 -9.78 11.82
N GLU A 107 6.58 -9.69 12.80
CA GLU A 107 6.58 -8.67 13.87
C GLU A 107 6.62 -7.24 13.30
N ALA A 108 7.27 -7.06 12.15
CA ALA A 108 7.38 -5.78 11.46
C ALA A 108 6.13 -5.39 10.65
N ASN A 109 5.05 -6.16 10.70
CA ASN A 109 3.79 -5.88 10.01
C ASN A 109 3.18 -4.54 10.47
N PHE A 110 2.42 -3.91 9.57
CA PHE A 110 1.83 -2.60 9.82
C PHE A 110 0.81 -2.65 10.98
N PRO A 111 0.78 -1.63 11.87
CA PRO A 111 -0.07 -1.64 13.06
C PRO A 111 -1.56 -1.91 12.79
N SER A 112 -2.13 -1.44 11.68
CA SER A 112 -3.54 -1.66 11.34
C SER A 112 -3.87 -3.15 11.20
N VAL A 113 -2.98 -3.92 10.57
CA VAL A 113 -3.11 -5.38 10.38
C VAL A 113 -3.00 -6.06 11.75
N ARG A 114 -1.91 -5.77 12.49
CA ARG A 114 -1.67 -6.35 13.82
C ARG A 114 -2.83 -6.11 14.77
N TYR A 115 -3.32 -4.87 14.86
CA TYR A 115 -4.41 -4.50 15.79
C TYR A 115 -5.73 -5.14 15.40
N LEU A 116 -6.02 -5.29 14.10
CA LEU A 116 -7.23 -5.96 13.64
C LEU A 116 -7.29 -7.40 14.18
N TYR A 117 -6.24 -8.18 13.98
CA TYR A 117 -6.23 -9.59 14.41
C TYR A 117 -6.09 -9.77 15.92
N GLN A 118 -5.29 -8.94 16.59
CA GLN A 118 -5.15 -8.95 18.05
C GLN A 118 -6.45 -8.60 18.78
N ALA A 119 -7.30 -7.78 18.17
CA ALA A 119 -8.59 -7.41 18.76
C ALA A 119 -9.68 -8.49 18.63
N GLN A 120 -9.43 -9.56 17.87
CA GLN A 120 -10.46 -10.59 17.63
C GLN A 120 -10.47 -11.63 18.76
N PRO A 121 -11.60 -11.82 19.44
CA PRO A 121 -11.70 -12.89 20.42
C PRO A 121 -11.60 -14.27 19.77
N GLY A 122 -10.88 -15.19 20.40
CA GLY A 122 -10.78 -16.57 19.93
C GLY A 122 -9.74 -16.83 18.83
N LEU A 123 -9.02 -15.82 18.35
CA LEU A 123 -7.86 -16.01 17.48
C LEU A 123 -6.57 -16.15 18.31
N GLU A 124 -5.71 -17.06 17.90
CA GLU A 124 -4.33 -17.20 18.37
C GLU A 124 -3.42 -16.46 17.39
N VAL A 125 -2.80 -15.37 17.83
CA VAL A 125 -1.91 -14.57 17.01
C VAL A 125 -0.46 -14.97 17.28
N VAL A 126 0.26 -15.37 16.23
CA VAL A 126 1.68 -15.71 16.23
C VAL A 126 2.43 -14.69 15.38
N ALA A 127 3.20 -13.84 16.05
CA ALA A 127 4.11 -12.90 15.39
C ALA A 127 5.52 -13.51 15.37
N VAL A 128 6.17 -13.47 14.20
CA VAL A 128 7.50 -14.05 13.98
C VAL A 128 8.47 -13.00 13.42
N PRO A 129 9.79 -13.17 13.57
CA PRO A 129 10.75 -12.11 13.27
C PRO A 129 10.86 -11.74 11.78
N ASP A 130 10.72 -12.70 10.87
CA ASP A 130 10.98 -12.53 9.43
C ASP A 130 10.17 -13.47 8.53
N ASP A 131 10.33 -13.34 7.21
CA ASP A 131 9.64 -14.11 6.19
C ASP A 131 9.96 -15.63 6.24
N ALA A 132 11.19 -16.00 6.58
CA ALA A 132 11.59 -17.40 6.70
C ALA A 132 10.87 -18.07 7.88
N ALA A 133 10.79 -17.39 9.03
CA ALA A 133 10.10 -17.88 10.21
C ALA A 133 8.58 -17.98 10.03
N ILE A 134 7.97 -17.21 9.10
CA ILE A 134 6.54 -17.33 8.77
C ILE A 134 6.24 -18.73 8.21
N ALA A 135 7.02 -19.20 7.24
CA ALA A 135 6.79 -20.51 6.63
C ALA A 135 6.90 -21.65 7.67
N ASP A 136 7.85 -21.55 8.59
CA ASP A 136 8.03 -22.54 9.66
C ASP A 136 6.91 -22.52 10.71
N ALA A 137 6.29 -21.37 10.96
CA ALA A 137 5.20 -21.21 11.92
C ALA A 137 3.83 -21.67 11.39
N ILE A 138 3.69 -21.88 10.07
CA ILE A 138 2.43 -22.32 9.46
C ILE A 138 2.19 -23.81 9.71
N ASP A 139 1.06 -24.13 10.32
CA ASP A 139 0.59 -25.50 10.60
C ASP A 139 -0.89 -25.72 10.23
N GLU A 140 -1.43 -26.88 10.59
CA GLU A 140 -2.82 -27.26 10.31
C GLU A 140 -3.86 -26.43 11.10
N ARG A 141 -3.45 -25.71 12.14
CA ARG A 141 -4.30 -24.77 12.89
C ARG A 141 -4.30 -23.36 12.27
N THR A 142 -3.38 -23.08 11.36
CA THR A 142 -3.26 -21.77 10.73
C THR A 142 -4.47 -21.51 9.82
N LEU A 143 -5.15 -20.39 10.05
CA LEU A 143 -6.30 -19.93 9.27
C LEU A 143 -5.87 -18.93 8.19
N LEU A 144 -5.22 -17.84 8.62
CA LEU A 144 -4.76 -16.75 7.74
C LEU A 144 -3.29 -16.43 8.02
N VAL A 145 -2.63 -16.01 6.95
CA VAL A 145 -1.24 -15.52 6.95
C VAL A 145 -1.24 -14.13 6.32
N PRO A 146 -1.60 -13.07 7.10
CA PRO A 146 -1.56 -11.69 6.64
C PRO A 146 -0.14 -11.16 6.72
N ILE A 147 0.50 -10.97 5.56
CA ILE A 147 1.90 -10.56 5.44
C ILE A 147 2.06 -9.33 4.56
N SER A 148 3.06 -8.51 4.87
CA SER A 148 3.46 -7.39 4.02
C SER A 148 4.28 -7.90 2.83
N HIS A 149 4.01 -7.45 1.61
CA HIS A 149 4.91 -7.70 0.48
C HIS A 149 6.23 -6.92 0.63
N VAL A 150 6.12 -5.68 1.13
CA VAL A 150 7.28 -4.81 1.44
C VAL A 150 7.09 -4.23 2.83
N LEU A 151 8.08 -4.38 3.69
CA LEU A 151 8.04 -3.87 5.06
C LEU A 151 8.06 -2.33 5.07
N PHE A 152 7.17 -1.73 5.86
CA PHE A 152 6.98 -0.29 5.86
C PHE A 152 8.10 0.49 6.55
N LYS A 153 8.88 -0.12 7.42
CA LYS A 153 9.96 0.55 8.16
C LYS A 153 11.22 0.74 7.34
N ASN A 154 11.73 -0.33 6.75
CA ASN A 154 13.02 -0.35 6.07
C ASN A 154 12.92 -0.61 4.55
N GLY A 155 11.72 -0.79 4.01
CA GLY A 155 11.51 -1.03 2.58
C GLY A 155 11.93 -2.42 2.10
N GLU A 156 12.09 -3.40 3.00
CA GLU A 156 12.49 -4.77 2.65
C GLU A 156 11.37 -5.52 1.94
N ILE A 157 11.68 -6.14 0.80
CA ILE A 157 10.79 -7.05 0.06
C ILE A 157 10.88 -8.44 0.69
N GLN A 158 9.77 -8.98 1.10
CA GLN A 158 9.67 -10.34 1.65
C GLN A 158 9.56 -11.39 0.53
N ASP A 159 10.11 -12.58 0.74
CA ASP A 159 9.95 -13.73 -0.15
C ASP A 159 8.60 -14.41 0.08
N VAL A 160 7.63 -14.08 -0.76
CA VAL A 160 6.24 -14.54 -0.62
C VAL A 160 6.05 -15.98 -1.11
N GLU A 161 6.85 -16.44 -2.06
CA GLU A 161 6.61 -17.74 -2.72
C GLU A 161 6.68 -18.96 -1.76
N PRO A 162 7.70 -19.08 -0.88
CA PRO A 162 7.73 -20.16 0.09
C PRO A 162 6.55 -20.16 1.06
N ILE A 163 6.10 -18.94 1.45
CA ILE A 163 4.97 -18.74 2.37
C ILE A 163 3.67 -19.22 1.71
N VAL A 164 3.41 -18.81 0.46
CA VAL A 164 2.22 -19.23 -0.30
C VAL A 164 2.19 -20.74 -0.48
N ARG A 165 3.34 -21.35 -0.83
CA ARG A 165 3.45 -22.80 -0.98
C ARG A 165 3.12 -23.52 0.33
N ARG A 166 3.74 -23.08 1.44
CA ARG A 166 3.53 -23.70 2.74
C ARG A 166 2.10 -23.50 3.26
N ALA A 167 1.51 -22.31 3.09
CA ALA A 167 0.13 -22.05 3.46
C ALA A 167 -0.84 -22.98 2.70
N ARG A 168 -0.62 -23.16 1.39
CA ARG A 168 -1.42 -24.06 0.56
C ARG A 168 -1.34 -25.51 1.04
N GLU A 169 -0.15 -26.01 1.38
CA GLU A 169 0.06 -27.34 1.93
C GLU A 169 -0.68 -27.55 3.26
N ALA A 170 -0.67 -26.54 4.12
CA ALA A 170 -1.36 -26.57 5.41
C ALA A 170 -2.87 -26.27 5.29
N GLY A 171 -3.36 -25.82 4.12
CA GLY A 171 -4.74 -25.39 3.90
C GLY A 171 -5.07 -24.05 4.57
N ALA A 172 -4.08 -23.20 4.83
CA ALA A 172 -4.22 -21.83 5.26
C ALA A 172 -4.38 -20.89 4.08
N TYR A 173 -4.90 -19.68 4.30
CA TYR A 173 -5.03 -18.63 3.29
C TYR A 173 -4.01 -17.52 3.50
N VAL A 174 -3.47 -16.99 2.42
CA VAL A 174 -2.53 -15.85 2.44
C VAL A 174 -3.27 -14.56 2.08
N VAL A 175 -3.08 -13.52 2.92
CA VAL A 175 -3.50 -12.15 2.65
C VAL A 175 -2.25 -11.29 2.46
N LEU A 176 -1.96 -10.87 1.24
CA LEU A 176 -0.77 -10.08 0.92
C LEU A 176 -1.07 -8.59 1.00
N ASP A 177 -0.46 -7.88 1.95
CA ASP A 177 -0.50 -6.41 1.99
C ASP A 177 0.50 -5.81 0.98
N CYS A 178 -0.03 -5.29 -0.12
CA CYS A 178 0.74 -4.65 -1.19
C CYS A 178 0.85 -3.12 -1.04
N TYR A 179 0.56 -2.58 0.13
CA TYR A 179 0.50 -1.13 0.34
C TYR A 179 1.83 -0.40 0.04
N GLN A 180 2.96 -1.08 0.21
CA GLN A 180 4.30 -0.54 -0.06
C GLN A 180 4.91 -1.03 -1.37
N SER A 181 4.29 -1.96 -2.08
CA SER A 181 4.80 -2.51 -3.33
C SER A 181 4.00 -2.07 -4.57
N ALA A 182 2.66 -1.96 -4.45
CA ALA A 182 1.79 -1.61 -5.57
C ALA A 182 2.15 -0.24 -6.18
N GLY A 183 2.55 -0.24 -7.44
CA GLY A 183 2.97 0.96 -8.19
C GLY A 183 4.48 1.21 -8.23
N VAL A 184 5.32 0.49 -7.48
CA VAL A 184 6.78 0.69 -7.47
C VAL A 184 7.58 -0.61 -7.61
N VAL A 185 7.06 -1.74 -7.16
CA VAL A 185 7.65 -3.06 -7.36
C VAL A 185 6.79 -3.81 -8.38
N PRO A 186 7.35 -4.34 -9.48
CA PRO A 186 6.60 -5.14 -10.43
C PRO A 186 6.32 -6.53 -9.85
N PHE A 187 5.07 -6.96 -9.89
CA PHE A 187 4.61 -8.31 -9.55
C PHE A 187 3.27 -8.59 -10.24
N SER A 188 2.88 -9.86 -10.27
CA SER A 188 1.57 -10.29 -10.74
C SER A 188 0.86 -11.06 -9.63
N LEU A 189 -0.33 -10.59 -9.22
CA LEU A 189 -1.15 -11.28 -8.23
C LEU A 189 -1.54 -12.70 -8.69
N THR A 190 -1.75 -12.85 -9.99
CA THR A 190 -2.02 -14.16 -10.59
C THR A 190 -0.82 -15.12 -10.45
N GLU A 191 0.40 -14.64 -10.72
CA GLU A 191 1.62 -15.46 -10.65
C GLU A 191 2.03 -15.77 -9.21
N LEU A 192 1.91 -14.81 -8.29
CA LEU A 192 2.16 -15.03 -6.87
C LEU A 192 1.22 -16.06 -6.26
N GLY A 193 0.01 -16.21 -6.82
CA GLY A 193 -0.94 -17.24 -6.41
C GLY A 193 -1.48 -17.09 -4.99
N VAL A 194 -1.44 -15.87 -4.44
CA VAL A 194 -2.03 -15.54 -3.14
C VAL A 194 -3.55 -15.67 -3.18
N ASP A 195 -4.17 -15.94 -2.05
CA ASP A 195 -5.62 -16.10 -1.96
C ASP A 195 -6.34 -14.76 -1.97
N PHE A 196 -5.74 -13.79 -1.24
CA PHE A 196 -6.20 -12.41 -1.14
C PHE A 196 -5.00 -11.47 -1.24
N ALA A 197 -5.24 -10.25 -1.73
CA ALA A 197 -4.32 -9.16 -1.55
C ALA A 197 -5.09 -7.88 -1.19
N VAL A 198 -4.45 -7.03 -0.40
CA VAL A 198 -5.00 -5.75 0.04
C VAL A 198 -3.99 -4.64 -0.22
N GLY A 199 -4.49 -3.42 -0.30
CA GLY A 199 -3.64 -2.26 -0.44
C GLY A 199 -4.45 -0.97 -0.48
N GLY A 200 -3.79 0.12 -0.83
CA GLY A 200 -4.43 1.42 -0.97
C GLY A 200 -3.68 2.31 -1.93
N SER A 201 -4.42 3.28 -2.46
CA SER A 201 -3.98 4.14 -3.56
C SER A 201 -3.11 5.32 -3.10
N VAL A 202 -3.04 5.57 -1.81
CA VAL A 202 -2.48 6.80 -1.20
C VAL A 202 -0.97 6.93 -1.36
N LYS A 203 -0.24 5.84 -1.63
CA LYS A 203 1.22 5.81 -1.72
C LYS A 203 1.66 5.76 -3.19
N TRP A 204 2.45 4.78 -3.57
CA TRP A 204 3.08 4.66 -4.90
C TRP A 204 2.13 4.64 -6.11
N LEU A 205 0.83 4.44 -5.88
CA LEU A 205 -0.21 4.56 -6.90
C LEU A 205 -0.70 6.00 -7.13
N CYS A 206 -0.24 6.99 -6.35
CA CYS A 206 -0.60 8.42 -6.45
C CYS A 206 -2.11 8.71 -6.45
N GLY A 207 -2.94 7.81 -5.89
CA GLY A 207 -4.41 7.86 -5.99
C GLY A 207 -5.12 8.51 -4.79
N GLY A 208 -4.38 9.06 -3.82
CA GLY A 208 -4.95 9.71 -2.64
C GLY A 208 -5.57 8.74 -1.61
N PRO A 209 -5.99 9.26 -0.44
CA PRO A 209 -6.60 8.47 0.62
C PRO A 209 -8.05 8.10 0.34
N GLY A 210 -8.53 7.00 0.95
CA GLY A 210 -9.94 6.58 0.90
C GLY A 210 -10.29 5.63 -0.25
N ALA A 211 -9.32 5.27 -1.10
CA ALA A 211 -9.41 4.25 -2.14
C ALA A 211 -8.49 3.07 -1.79
N GLY A 212 -8.91 2.26 -0.83
CA GLY A 212 -8.36 0.94 -0.56
C GLY A 212 -8.93 -0.08 -1.53
N TRP A 213 -8.37 -1.28 -1.55
CA TRP A 213 -8.80 -2.34 -2.44
C TRP A 213 -8.57 -3.73 -1.85
N LEU A 214 -9.36 -4.68 -2.36
CA LEU A 214 -9.28 -6.10 -2.06
C LEU A 214 -9.25 -6.89 -3.36
N TYR A 215 -8.19 -7.66 -3.56
CA TYR A 215 -8.13 -8.73 -4.54
C TYR A 215 -8.58 -10.03 -3.90
N VAL A 216 -9.40 -10.79 -4.60
CA VAL A 216 -9.79 -12.14 -4.22
C VAL A 216 -9.51 -13.07 -5.41
N ARG A 217 -8.69 -14.10 -5.20
CA ARG A 217 -8.42 -15.08 -6.25
C ARG A 217 -9.73 -15.70 -6.73
N PRO A 218 -9.99 -15.79 -8.05
CA PRO A 218 -11.31 -16.15 -8.58
C PRO A 218 -11.92 -17.43 -8.01
N ASP A 219 -11.12 -18.49 -7.86
CA ASP A 219 -11.60 -19.76 -7.30
C ASP A 219 -11.90 -19.67 -5.80
N VAL A 220 -11.24 -18.78 -5.07
CA VAL A 220 -11.52 -18.49 -3.66
C VAL A 220 -12.80 -17.68 -3.53
N ALA A 221 -13.00 -16.70 -4.41
CA ALA A 221 -14.19 -15.87 -4.44
C ALA A 221 -15.47 -16.68 -4.61
N GLU A 222 -15.44 -17.77 -5.38
CA GLU A 222 -16.62 -18.62 -5.57
C GLU A 222 -16.95 -19.52 -4.37
N ARG A 223 -15.99 -19.74 -3.47
CA ARG A 223 -16.14 -20.68 -2.32
C ARG A 223 -16.42 -19.99 -1.00
N LEU A 224 -16.04 -18.72 -0.86
CA LEU A 224 -16.15 -18.02 0.41
C LEU A 224 -17.31 -17.00 0.38
N GLU A 225 -17.97 -16.89 1.52
CA GLU A 225 -19.09 -15.99 1.75
C GLU A 225 -18.76 -15.08 2.95
N PRO A 226 -18.45 -13.79 2.72
CA PRO A 226 -18.21 -12.87 3.82
C PRO A 226 -19.49 -12.59 4.61
N THR A 227 -19.40 -12.52 5.93
CA THR A 227 -20.52 -12.10 6.78
C THR A 227 -20.58 -10.59 6.99
N LEU A 228 -19.45 -9.88 6.74
CA LEU A 228 -19.41 -8.42 6.67
C LEU A 228 -19.75 -7.99 5.26
N VAL A 229 -21.03 -7.93 4.95
CA VAL A 229 -21.59 -7.63 3.62
C VAL A 229 -22.55 -6.45 3.65
N GLY A 230 -22.90 -5.96 2.47
CA GLY A 230 -23.90 -4.92 2.32
C GLY A 230 -24.63 -5.03 0.98
N TRP A 231 -25.38 -4.02 0.68
CA TRP A 231 -26.28 -3.99 -0.48
C TRP A 231 -25.58 -4.31 -1.82
N GLN A 232 -24.34 -3.85 -2.03
CA GLN A 232 -23.61 -4.09 -3.29
C GLN A 232 -23.14 -5.55 -3.47
N ALA A 233 -23.12 -6.34 -2.40
CA ALA A 233 -22.76 -7.76 -2.46
C ALA A 233 -23.89 -8.67 -2.98
N HIS A 234 -25.11 -8.14 -3.12
CA HIS A 234 -26.26 -8.91 -3.59
C HIS A 234 -26.21 -9.14 -5.11
N ALA A 235 -26.62 -10.31 -5.56
CA ALA A 235 -26.69 -10.67 -7.00
C ALA A 235 -27.63 -9.75 -7.80
N ARG A 236 -28.71 -9.27 -7.18
CA ARG A 236 -29.73 -8.39 -7.77
C ARG A 236 -30.02 -7.21 -6.84
N PRO A 237 -29.08 -6.28 -6.61
CA PRO A 237 -29.18 -5.27 -5.54
C PRO A 237 -30.40 -4.35 -5.68
N PHE A 238 -30.86 -4.07 -6.89
CA PHE A 238 -32.03 -3.20 -7.14
C PHE A 238 -33.37 -3.94 -7.12
N ALA A 239 -33.39 -5.26 -6.92
CA ALA A 239 -34.61 -6.01 -6.69
C ALA A 239 -35.11 -5.86 -5.24
N PHE A 240 -34.24 -5.41 -4.31
CA PHE A 240 -34.53 -5.20 -2.89
C PHE A 240 -35.16 -6.44 -2.23
N GLU A 241 -34.65 -7.61 -2.61
CA GLU A 241 -35.11 -8.88 -2.06
C GLU A 241 -34.83 -8.98 -0.57
N PRO A 242 -35.69 -9.61 0.21
CA PRO A 242 -35.53 -9.70 1.68
C PRO A 242 -34.39 -10.63 2.10
N GLU A 243 -34.02 -11.57 1.22
CA GLU A 243 -33.01 -12.59 1.51
C GLU A 243 -31.73 -12.28 0.72
N LEU A 244 -30.58 -12.53 1.35
CA LEU A 244 -29.28 -12.34 0.72
C LEU A 244 -29.00 -13.47 -0.27
N GLU A 245 -28.77 -13.09 -1.53
CA GLU A 245 -28.17 -13.93 -2.55
C GLU A 245 -26.86 -13.27 -2.98
N TYR A 246 -25.71 -13.95 -2.78
CA TYR A 246 -24.42 -13.39 -3.09
C TYR A 246 -24.19 -13.21 -4.60
N ALA A 247 -23.62 -12.07 -4.95
CA ALA A 247 -23.11 -11.85 -6.31
C ALA A 247 -21.98 -12.82 -6.65
N ALA A 248 -21.71 -13.04 -7.92
CA ALA A 248 -20.59 -13.84 -8.40
C ALA A 248 -19.26 -13.10 -8.21
N GLY A 249 -18.17 -13.87 -8.09
CA GLY A 249 -16.80 -13.36 -8.03
C GLY A 249 -16.54 -12.41 -6.86
N ALA A 250 -15.61 -11.47 -7.03
CA ALA A 250 -15.22 -10.56 -5.97
C ALA A 250 -16.30 -9.54 -5.58
N ARG A 251 -17.37 -9.37 -6.39
CA ARG A 251 -18.50 -8.49 -6.03
C ARG A 251 -19.16 -8.88 -4.71
N ARG A 252 -19.19 -10.16 -4.34
CA ARG A 252 -19.77 -10.61 -3.06
C ARG A 252 -19.03 -10.06 -1.82
N PHE A 253 -17.81 -9.54 -2.01
CA PHE A 253 -17.01 -8.91 -0.96
C PHE A 253 -17.27 -7.40 -0.85
N LEU A 254 -18.18 -6.83 -1.66
CA LEU A 254 -18.60 -5.45 -1.52
C LEU A 254 -19.52 -5.26 -0.31
N THR A 255 -19.57 -4.02 0.17
CA THR A 255 -20.37 -3.65 1.35
C THR A 255 -21.50 -2.67 0.98
N GLY A 256 -21.58 -1.53 1.64
CA GLY A 256 -22.56 -0.49 1.40
C GLY A 256 -22.15 0.48 0.30
N THR A 257 -22.67 1.68 0.37
CA THR A 257 -22.41 2.78 -0.57
C THR A 257 -20.89 3.04 -0.68
N PRO A 258 -20.32 3.03 -1.90
CA PRO A 258 -18.89 3.22 -2.10
C PRO A 258 -18.45 4.67 -1.85
N ASN A 259 -17.17 4.86 -1.57
CA ASN A 259 -16.54 6.17 -1.46
C ASN A 259 -16.23 6.74 -2.85
N VAL A 260 -17.27 7.11 -3.60
CA VAL A 260 -17.17 7.54 -5.01
C VAL A 260 -16.13 8.65 -5.24
N PRO A 261 -16.08 9.74 -4.43
CA PRO A 261 -15.08 10.79 -4.66
C PRO A 261 -13.64 10.31 -4.57
N ALA A 262 -13.33 9.37 -3.67
CA ALA A 262 -11.99 8.81 -3.59
C ALA A 262 -11.64 7.96 -4.82
N LEU A 263 -12.62 7.29 -5.43
CA LEU A 263 -12.41 6.53 -6.67
C LEU A 263 -12.13 7.47 -7.85
N TYR A 264 -12.82 8.61 -7.95
CA TYR A 264 -12.50 9.65 -8.94
C TYR A 264 -11.07 10.19 -8.78
N ALA A 265 -10.64 10.46 -7.54
CA ALA A 265 -9.28 10.92 -7.30
C ALA A 265 -8.23 9.85 -7.65
N ALA A 266 -8.51 8.57 -7.32
CA ALA A 266 -7.57 7.47 -7.50
C ALA A 266 -7.25 7.19 -8.97
N THR A 267 -8.25 7.33 -9.88
CA THR A 267 -8.04 7.06 -11.31
C THR A 267 -6.97 7.96 -11.91
N ALA A 268 -6.81 9.20 -11.47
CA ALA A 268 -5.76 10.10 -11.95
C ALA A 268 -4.34 9.56 -11.66
N GLY A 269 -4.15 8.94 -10.49
CA GLY A 269 -2.90 8.25 -10.15
C GLY A 269 -2.70 7.00 -11.00
N TYR A 270 -3.74 6.18 -11.14
CA TYR A 270 -3.66 4.94 -11.91
C TYR A 270 -3.35 5.20 -13.39
N ASP A 271 -3.95 6.24 -14.00
CA ASP A 271 -3.70 6.62 -15.38
C ASP A 271 -2.20 6.92 -15.61
N VAL A 272 -1.58 7.68 -14.69
CA VAL A 272 -0.14 7.98 -14.79
C VAL A 272 0.71 6.74 -14.57
N ILE A 273 0.37 5.87 -13.59
CA ILE A 273 1.12 4.64 -13.34
C ILE A 273 0.99 3.65 -14.52
N GLU A 274 -0.19 3.53 -15.14
CA GLU A 274 -0.38 2.71 -16.36
C GLU A 274 0.42 3.27 -17.54
N GLU A 275 0.40 4.60 -17.74
CA GLU A 275 1.14 5.29 -18.83
C GLU A 275 2.64 5.04 -18.71
N VAL A 276 3.21 5.22 -17.53
CA VAL A 276 4.65 5.07 -17.28
C VAL A 276 5.06 3.59 -17.27
N GLY A 277 4.24 2.75 -16.68
CA GLY A 277 4.49 1.33 -16.48
C GLY A 277 5.37 1.02 -15.28
N VAL A 278 4.91 0.09 -14.43
CA VAL A 278 5.61 -0.30 -13.18
C VAL A 278 7.05 -0.79 -13.43
N PRO A 279 7.38 -1.54 -14.50
CA PRO A 279 8.77 -1.93 -14.77
C PRO A 279 9.71 -0.73 -14.98
N ALA A 280 9.28 0.30 -15.70
CA ALA A 280 10.06 1.51 -15.91
C ALA A 280 10.18 2.34 -14.62
N ILE A 281 9.11 2.41 -13.81
CA ILE A 281 9.13 3.02 -12.48
C ILE A 281 10.14 2.28 -11.58
N ARG A 282 10.16 0.95 -11.63
CA ARG A 282 11.11 0.13 -10.86
C ARG A 282 12.56 0.40 -11.23
N GLU A 283 12.86 0.48 -12.52
CA GLU A 283 14.21 0.83 -13.00
C GLU A 283 14.69 2.16 -12.39
N ARG A 284 13.83 3.17 -12.41
CA ARG A 284 14.14 4.48 -11.81
C ARG A 284 14.27 4.41 -10.30
N SER A 285 13.37 3.69 -9.63
CA SER A 285 13.41 3.46 -8.18
C SER A 285 14.72 2.80 -7.73
N LEU A 286 15.19 1.79 -8.46
CA LEU A 286 16.48 1.14 -8.19
C LEU A 286 17.65 2.09 -8.36
N ALA A 287 17.65 2.93 -9.42
CA ALA A 287 18.69 3.95 -9.62
C ALA A 287 18.73 4.95 -8.46
N HIS A 288 17.57 5.48 -8.05
CA HIS A 288 17.47 6.42 -6.94
C HIS A 288 17.92 5.80 -5.61
N THR A 289 17.43 4.60 -5.28
CA THR A 289 17.77 3.95 -4.02
C THR A 289 19.24 3.54 -3.96
N GLN A 290 19.84 3.13 -5.09
CA GLN A 290 21.27 2.85 -5.17
C GLN A 290 22.12 4.11 -5.00
N LEU A 291 21.70 5.23 -5.63
CA LEU A 291 22.36 6.53 -5.46
C LEU A 291 22.32 6.98 -4.00
N MET A 292 21.15 6.88 -3.34
CA MET A 292 21.02 7.24 -1.90
C MET A 292 21.95 6.42 -1.02
N ILE A 293 22.01 5.10 -1.23
CA ILE A 293 22.89 4.21 -0.45
C ILE A 293 24.35 4.61 -0.63
N GLY A 294 24.79 4.84 -1.87
CA GLY A 294 26.18 5.27 -2.14
C GLY A 294 26.53 6.58 -1.46
N LEU A 295 25.64 7.58 -1.54
CA LEU A 295 25.83 8.87 -0.87
C LEU A 295 25.85 8.77 0.66
N CYS A 296 25.00 7.91 1.23
CA CYS A 296 25.00 7.64 2.67
C CYS A 296 26.31 6.98 3.10
N ASP A 297 26.84 6.01 2.34
CA ASP A 297 28.12 5.36 2.62
C ASP A 297 29.29 6.36 2.58
N GLU A 298 29.33 7.24 1.56
CA GLU A 298 30.32 8.32 1.44
C GLU A 298 30.27 9.30 2.63
N ALA A 299 29.07 9.55 3.15
CA ALA A 299 28.84 10.43 4.29
C ALA A 299 28.99 9.73 5.66
N GLY A 300 29.22 8.41 5.70
CA GLY A 300 29.29 7.64 6.94
C GLY A 300 27.96 7.48 7.67
N LEU A 301 26.83 7.60 6.96
CA LEU A 301 25.49 7.38 7.49
C LEU A 301 25.13 5.89 7.41
N GLU A 302 24.51 5.36 8.47
CA GLU A 302 24.08 3.97 8.53
C GLU A 302 22.75 3.77 7.79
N VAL A 303 22.77 2.89 6.76
CA VAL A 303 21.57 2.50 5.99
C VAL A 303 20.98 1.24 6.60
N VAL A 304 19.69 1.31 6.98
CA VAL A 304 18.89 0.20 7.57
C VAL A 304 18.20 -0.64 6.50
N SER A 305 17.93 -0.07 5.32
CA SER A 305 17.31 -0.78 4.20
C SER A 305 18.25 -1.84 3.61
N PRO A 306 17.68 -2.94 3.03
CA PRO A 306 18.47 -3.92 2.31
C PRO A 306 19.31 -3.31 1.20
N ARG A 307 20.54 -3.79 1.05
CA ARG A 307 21.46 -3.33 0.01
C ARG A 307 21.25 -4.02 -1.32
N GLU A 308 20.75 -5.25 -1.27
CA GLU A 308 20.46 -6.08 -2.43
C GLU A 308 19.23 -5.49 -3.16
N PRO A 309 19.35 -5.20 -4.48
CA PRO A 309 18.25 -4.65 -5.27
C PRO A 309 16.98 -5.48 -5.24
N GLU A 310 17.10 -6.80 -5.17
CA GLU A 310 16.00 -7.77 -5.18
C GLU A 310 15.21 -7.76 -3.86
N ARG A 311 15.88 -7.38 -2.76
CA ARG A 311 15.30 -7.30 -1.41
C ARG A 311 14.88 -5.89 -1.04
N ARG A 312 15.13 -4.89 -1.88
CA ARG A 312 14.87 -3.47 -1.59
C ARG A 312 13.68 -2.92 -2.37
N GLY A 313 12.68 -2.38 -1.70
CA GLY A 313 11.55 -1.65 -2.28
C GLY A 313 11.91 -0.24 -2.76
N GLY A 314 10.94 0.67 -2.72
CA GLY A 314 11.12 2.06 -3.19
C GLY A 314 11.69 3.03 -2.16
N THR A 315 11.86 2.61 -0.92
CA THR A 315 12.26 3.45 0.22
C THR A 315 13.66 3.08 0.70
N VAL A 316 14.47 4.10 1.04
CA VAL A 316 15.70 3.94 1.81
C VAL A 316 15.51 4.55 3.20
N THR A 317 15.87 3.79 4.22
CA THR A 317 15.80 4.18 5.63
C THR A 317 17.21 4.35 6.17
N VAL A 318 17.47 5.51 6.77
CA VAL A 318 18.77 5.92 7.28
C VAL A 318 18.70 6.12 8.78
N SER A 319 19.52 5.40 9.55
CA SER A 319 19.62 5.56 10.99
C SER A 319 20.25 6.92 11.33
N THR A 320 19.76 7.56 12.37
CA THR A 320 20.27 8.87 12.85
C THR A 320 20.30 8.90 14.37
N PRO A 321 21.10 9.79 15.00
CA PRO A 321 21.16 9.88 16.46
C PRO A 321 19.82 10.23 17.14
N ASP A 322 18.97 11.02 16.45
CA ASP A 322 17.62 11.38 16.89
C ASP A 322 16.75 11.55 15.63
N HIS A 323 15.97 10.53 15.32
CA HIS A 323 15.16 10.50 14.10
C HIS A 323 14.13 11.64 14.05
N ALA A 324 13.49 11.95 15.18
CA ALA A 324 12.48 12.99 15.25
C ALA A 324 13.09 14.38 15.06
N ALA A 325 14.21 14.66 15.70
CA ALA A 325 14.93 15.92 15.60
C ALA A 325 15.54 16.14 14.20
N CYS A 326 16.14 15.09 13.61
CA CYS A 326 16.66 15.14 12.23
C CYS A 326 15.53 15.37 11.21
N HIS A 327 14.38 14.70 11.38
CA HIS A 327 13.18 14.92 10.54
C HIS A 327 12.70 16.36 10.61
N ALA A 328 12.59 16.92 11.84
CA ALA A 328 12.16 18.31 12.03
C ALA A 328 13.12 19.32 11.36
N GLU A 329 14.42 19.08 11.42
CA GLU A 329 15.43 19.94 10.80
C GLU A 329 15.41 19.80 9.26
N LEU A 330 15.21 18.59 8.70
CA LEU A 330 15.02 18.40 7.27
C LEU A 330 13.79 19.16 6.73
N GLY A 331 12.69 19.17 7.49
CA GLY A 331 11.49 19.92 7.14
C GLY A 331 11.74 21.42 7.03
N GLU A 332 12.53 22.01 7.94
CA GLU A 332 12.94 23.44 7.86
C GLU A 332 13.81 23.77 6.64
N ARG A 333 14.52 22.74 6.13
CA ARG A 333 15.32 22.84 4.91
C ARG A 333 14.54 22.53 3.64
N GLY A 334 13.20 22.41 3.72
CA GLY A 334 12.31 22.18 2.60
C GLY A 334 12.31 20.74 2.05
N ILE A 335 12.78 19.79 2.85
CA ILE A 335 12.78 18.37 2.49
C ILE A 335 11.66 17.64 3.22
N VAL A 336 10.69 17.15 2.47
CA VAL A 336 9.51 16.43 3.00
C VAL A 336 9.80 14.94 2.97
N CYS A 337 9.98 14.36 4.15
CA CYS A 337 10.21 12.94 4.39
C CYS A 337 9.45 12.52 5.66
N ASP A 338 9.67 11.32 6.17
CA ASP A 338 9.22 10.93 7.51
C ASP A 338 10.26 10.06 8.22
N PHE A 339 9.93 9.60 9.42
CA PHE A 339 10.75 8.67 10.17
C PHE A 339 9.91 7.59 10.85
N ARG A 340 10.55 6.51 11.26
CA ARG A 340 9.96 5.46 12.10
C ARG A 340 10.89 5.15 13.27
N PRO A 341 10.29 4.74 14.43
CA PRO A 341 11.08 4.34 15.58
C PRO A 341 11.75 2.98 15.37
N ASP A 342 12.85 2.77 16.11
CA ASP A 342 13.52 1.47 16.19
C ASP A 342 12.59 0.35 16.72
N PRO A 343 12.92 -0.92 16.49
CA PRO A 343 13.98 -1.41 15.58
C PRO A 343 13.59 -1.24 14.11
N LEU A 344 14.58 -1.26 13.20
CA LEU A 344 14.46 -1.05 11.77
C LEU A 344 13.93 0.35 11.37
N GLY A 345 14.00 1.31 12.31
CA GLY A 345 13.59 2.69 12.12
C GLY A 345 14.69 3.59 11.57
N GLY A 346 14.36 4.86 11.37
CA GLY A 346 15.24 5.90 10.83
C GLY A 346 14.48 6.90 9.99
N ILE A 347 15.20 7.86 9.40
CA ILE A 347 14.68 8.76 8.37
C ILE A 347 14.40 7.95 7.12
N ARG A 348 13.17 8.02 6.61
CA ARG A 348 12.76 7.32 5.39
C ARG A 348 12.67 8.29 4.22
N LEU A 349 13.37 7.95 3.14
CA LEU A 349 13.38 8.68 1.88
C LEU A 349 12.81 7.79 0.78
N GLY A 350 11.71 8.21 0.17
CA GLY A 350 11.02 7.46 -0.87
C GLY A 350 10.75 8.31 -2.11
N PRO A 351 11.75 8.50 -2.99
CA PRO A 351 11.57 9.14 -4.28
C PRO A 351 10.70 8.28 -5.21
N HIS A 352 9.99 8.95 -6.11
CA HIS A 352 9.24 8.29 -7.17
C HIS A 352 9.85 8.59 -8.56
N PHE A 353 9.23 8.09 -9.63
CA PHE A 353 9.73 8.26 -11.02
C PHE A 353 9.86 9.73 -11.45
N PHE A 354 9.10 10.64 -10.87
CA PHE A 354 9.13 12.08 -11.15
C PHE A 354 10.17 12.87 -10.35
N ASN A 355 10.87 12.24 -9.40
CA ASN A 355 11.96 12.88 -8.67
C ASN A 355 13.26 12.86 -9.50
N THR A 356 14.09 13.89 -9.30
CA THR A 356 15.39 14.02 -9.95
C THR A 356 16.51 13.45 -9.08
N GLU A 357 17.66 13.14 -9.69
CA GLU A 357 18.86 12.76 -8.93
C GLU A 357 19.38 13.91 -8.07
N ASP A 358 19.22 15.16 -8.51
CA ASP A 358 19.63 16.33 -7.74
C ASP A 358 18.83 16.46 -6.44
N GLU A 359 17.54 16.15 -6.46
CA GLU A 359 16.70 16.12 -5.25
C GLU A 359 17.20 15.03 -4.27
N VAL A 360 17.56 13.86 -4.80
CA VAL A 360 18.13 12.77 -4.00
C VAL A 360 19.47 13.18 -3.37
N ARG A 361 20.37 13.77 -4.17
CA ARG A 361 21.68 14.26 -3.69
C ARG A 361 21.51 15.35 -2.65
N HIS A 362 20.64 16.32 -2.91
CA HIS A 362 20.32 17.38 -1.97
C HIS A 362 19.86 16.82 -0.63
N ALA A 363 18.86 15.94 -0.62
CA ALA A 363 18.32 15.39 0.61
C ALA A 363 19.34 14.61 1.45
N VAL A 364 20.17 13.77 0.82
CA VAL A 364 21.22 13.03 1.55
C VAL A 364 22.33 13.97 2.05
N SER A 365 22.73 14.98 1.26
CA SER A 365 23.73 15.98 1.67
C SER A 365 23.24 16.78 2.89
N GLU A 366 21.97 17.21 2.90
CA GLU A 366 21.39 17.94 4.02
C GLU A 366 21.29 17.06 5.27
N LEU A 367 20.88 15.78 5.13
CA LEU A 367 20.87 14.84 6.25
C LEU A 367 22.28 14.62 6.82
N ALA A 368 23.28 14.46 5.95
CA ALA A 368 24.68 14.31 6.37
C ALA A 368 25.19 15.55 7.12
N ASP A 369 24.89 16.77 6.64
CA ASP A 369 25.23 18.01 7.32
C ASP A 369 24.55 18.11 8.69
N ILE A 370 23.26 17.80 8.78
CA ILE A 370 22.50 17.81 10.04
C ILE A 370 23.16 16.90 11.08
N VAL A 371 23.55 15.69 10.69
CA VAL A 371 24.18 14.73 11.59
C VAL A 371 25.61 15.17 11.96
N ALA A 372 26.42 15.58 10.97
CA ALA A 372 27.84 15.95 11.19
C ALA A 372 27.98 17.22 12.04
N THR A 373 27.10 18.20 11.88
CA THR A 373 27.15 19.48 12.61
C THR A 373 26.40 19.46 13.94
N GLY A 374 25.61 18.41 14.22
CA GLY A 374 24.70 18.36 15.37
C GLY A 374 23.54 19.35 15.26
N ALA A 375 23.17 19.79 14.05
CA ALA A 375 22.11 20.78 13.85
C ALA A 375 20.74 20.30 14.37
N TYR A 376 20.50 18.99 14.43
CA TYR A 376 19.30 18.36 15.01
C TYR A 376 19.13 18.64 16.51
N GLU A 377 20.19 18.89 17.27
CA GLU A 377 20.12 19.14 18.73
C GLU A 377 19.22 20.32 19.07
N ARG A 378 19.09 21.30 18.18
CA ARG A 378 18.16 22.43 18.33
C ARG A 378 16.69 22.03 18.31
N ARG A 379 16.39 20.83 17.83
CA ARG A 379 15.04 20.27 17.67
C ARG A 379 14.74 19.16 18.68
N GLN A 380 15.64 18.86 19.60
CA GLN A 380 15.42 17.83 20.62
C GLN A 380 14.16 18.16 21.44
N GLY A 381 13.30 17.16 21.63
CA GLY A 381 12.00 17.33 22.31
C GLY A 381 10.89 17.90 21.42
N ALA A 382 11.13 18.16 20.13
CA ALA A 382 10.06 18.45 19.19
C ALA A 382 9.11 17.24 19.08
N ALA A 383 7.80 17.49 19.27
CA ALA A 383 6.81 16.44 19.05
C ALA A 383 6.87 16.00 17.57
N ALA A 384 6.85 14.67 17.35
CA ALA A 384 6.71 14.14 16.00
C ALA A 384 5.46 14.76 15.34
N ARG A 385 5.66 15.58 14.32
CA ARG A 385 4.58 16.12 13.48
C ARG A 385 4.78 15.53 12.10
N PHE A 386 3.68 14.96 11.55
CA PHE A 386 3.63 14.56 10.15
C PHE A 386 3.48 15.78 9.26
#